data_8b0d8b174c19cf75533a3e5bdd9e297b
#
_entry.id   8b0d8b174c19cf75533a3e5bdd9e297b
#
_cell.length_a   1.000
_cell.length_b   1.000
_cell.length_c   1.000
_cell.angle_alpha   90.00
_cell.angle_beta   90.00
_cell.angle_gamma   90.00
#
_symmetry.space_group_name_H-M   'P 1'
#
loop_
_entity.id
_entity.type
_entity.pdbx_description
1 polymer ?
#
loop_
_entity_poly.entity_id
_entity_poly.type
_entity_poly.pdbx_seq_one_letter_code
_entity_poly.pdbx_strand_id
1 'polypeptide(L)'
;MKVCLVGSSGGHLTHLYMLKPFWQDQDRFWVTFPKPDAQSLLVDETMIPCYYPTNRSLKALLINTRLAWKVLRKERPDLIISTGAAVAVPFFYLGKLLGAKTMYIEIFDRIDSPTLTGKLVYPVTDRFIVQWEELKRVYPKAINLGSIF
;
A
#
# COMPACT_ATOMS: atom_id res chain seq x y z
N MET A 1 -4.29 -8.48 15.11
CA MET A 1 -4.52 -8.81 13.70
C MET A 1 -3.21 -8.77 12.93
N LYS A 2 -3.20 -9.37 11.77
CA LYS A 2 -2.00 -9.39 10.92
C LYS A 2 -2.13 -8.38 9.79
N VAL A 3 -1.13 -7.52 9.63
CA VAL A 3 -1.15 -6.40 8.69
C VAL A 3 -0.06 -6.55 7.64
N CYS A 4 -0.43 -6.39 6.37
CA CYS A 4 0.49 -6.28 5.24
C CYS A 4 0.63 -4.81 4.87
N LEU A 5 1.86 -4.29 4.91
CA LEU A 5 2.16 -2.92 4.49
C LEU A 5 2.92 -2.99 3.17
N VAL A 6 2.29 -2.56 2.09
CA VAL A 6 2.82 -2.74 0.73
C VAL A 6 2.96 -1.40 0.02
N GLY A 7 4.08 -1.21 -0.68
CA GLY A 7 4.32 -0.01 -1.47
C GLY A 7 5.73 0.03 -2.03
N SER A 8 6.03 1.07 -2.80
CA SER A 8 7.38 1.31 -3.25
C SER A 8 8.23 1.87 -2.12
N SER A 9 9.54 1.89 -2.32
CA SER A 9 10.47 2.59 -1.44
C SER A 9 10.30 4.12 -1.57
N GLY A 10 11.07 4.89 -0.82
CA GLY A 10 11.01 6.36 -0.85
C GLY A 10 9.83 6.93 -0.11
N GLY A 11 9.18 7.95 -0.69
CA GLY A 11 8.10 8.70 -0.05
C GLY A 11 6.89 7.85 0.33
N HIS A 12 6.52 6.90 -0.50
CA HIS A 12 5.40 5.98 -0.20
C HIS A 12 5.69 5.15 1.05
N LEU A 13 6.92 4.64 1.18
CA LEU A 13 7.33 3.86 2.33
C LEU A 13 7.39 4.73 3.59
N THR A 14 7.88 5.96 3.46
CA THR A 14 7.93 6.90 4.58
C THR A 14 6.54 7.17 5.14
N HIS A 15 5.55 7.37 4.27
CA HIS A 15 4.17 7.54 4.70
C HIS A 15 3.66 6.34 5.50
N LEU A 16 3.92 5.13 5.01
CA LEU A 16 3.52 3.91 5.71
C LEU A 16 4.22 3.80 7.06
N TYR A 17 5.50 4.11 7.10
CA TYR A 17 6.28 4.03 8.34
C TYR A 17 5.77 5.00 9.39
N MET A 18 5.29 6.17 8.98
CA MET A 18 4.75 7.18 9.89
C MET A 18 3.43 6.76 10.56
N LEU A 19 2.84 5.66 10.12
CA LEU A 19 1.67 5.05 10.78
C LEU A 19 2.10 4.15 11.94
N LYS A 20 3.32 4.28 12.43
CA LYS A 20 3.87 3.45 13.50
C LYS A 20 2.98 3.34 14.75
N PRO A 21 2.33 4.41 15.23
CA PRO A 21 1.42 4.27 16.37
C PRO A 21 0.32 3.22 16.17
N PHE A 22 -0.07 2.99 14.90
CA PHE A 22 -1.03 1.95 14.56
C PHE A 22 -0.39 0.58 14.45
N TRP A 23 0.66 0.45 13.61
CA TRP A 23 1.16 -0.88 13.27
C TRP A 23 2.13 -1.48 14.26
N GLN A 24 2.72 -0.68 15.17
CA GLN A 24 3.75 -1.19 16.08
C GLN A 24 3.23 -2.28 17.02
N ASP A 25 1.94 -2.28 17.33
CA ASP A 25 1.32 -3.27 18.22
C ASP A 25 0.64 -4.40 17.45
N GLN A 26 0.81 -4.45 16.13
CA GLN A 26 0.20 -5.46 15.28
C GLN A 26 1.24 -6.46 14.78
N ASP A 27 0.82 -7.71 14.57
CA ASP A 27 1.60 -8.66 13.78
C ASP A 27 1.64 -8.11 12.35
N ARG A 28 2.84 -8.01 11.75
CA ARG A 28 2.97 -7.27 10.50
C ARG A 28 4.13 -7.75 9.64
N PHE A 29 4.01 -7.51 8.35
CA PHE A 29 5.11 -7.66 7.40
C PHE A 29 5.01 -6.58 6.32
N TRP A 30 6.13 -6.33 5.66
CA TRP A 30 6.26 -5.28 4.66
C TRP A 30 6.57 -5.90 3.31
N VAL A 31 6.00 -5.34 2.24
CA VAL A 31 6.34 -5.70 0.87
C VAL A 31 6.76 -4.43 0.16
N THR A 32 8.02 -4.33 -0.23
CA THR A 32 8.55 -3.11 -0.83
C THR A 32 9.77 -3.42 -1.70
N PHE A 33 10.28 -2.39 -2.39
CA PHE A 33 11.48 -2.52 -3.22
C PHE A 33 12.70 -2.73 -2.33
N PRO A 34 13.59 -3.70 -2.65
CA PRO A 34 14.80 -3.96 -1.85
C PRO A 34 15.88 -2.92 -2.13
N LYS A 35 15.57 -1.65 -1.93
CA LYS A 35 16.51 -0.53 -2.09
C LYS A 35 17.13 -0.15 -0.76
N PRO A 36 18.30 0.53 -0.77
CA PRO A 36 19.01 0.86 0.47
C PRO A 36 18.18 1.62 1.50
N ASP A 37 17.33 2.57 1.07
CA ASP A 37 16.48 3.32 1.98
C ASP A 37 15.47 2.43 2.70
N ALA A 38 14.87 1.48 1.98
CA ALA A 38 13.93 0.53 2.56
C ALA A 38 14.64 -0.44 3.51
N GLN A 39 15.79 -0.96 3.10
CA GLN A 39 16.57 -1.88 3.92
C GLN A 39 17.01 -1.23 5.24
N SER A 40 17.38 0.04 5.18
CA SER A 40 17.80 0.79 6.36
C SER A 40 16.61 1.08 7.29
N LEU A 41 15.50 1.55 6.73
CA LEU A 41 14.32 1.91 7.51
C LEU A 41 13.66 0.69 8.17
N LEU A 42 13.65 -0.44 7.48
CA LEU A 42 12.97 -1.66 7.92
C LEU A 42 13.94 -2.70 8.50
N VAL A 43 15.09 -2.27 9.02
CA VAL A 43 16.12 -3.18 9.52
C VAL A 43 15.62 -4.14 10.61
N ASP A 44 14.69 -3.67 11.43
CA ASP A 44 14.10 -4.48 12.51
C ASP A 44 12.72 -5.05 12.14
N GLU A 45 12.36 -5.01 10.86
CA GLU A 45 11.07 -5.45 10.38
C GLU A 45 11.20 -6.65 9.43
N THR A 46 10.12 -7.40 9.29
CA THR A 46 10.05 -8.47 8.28
C THR A 46 9.72 -7.83 6.93
N MET A 47 10.67 -7.86 6.00
CA MET A 47 10.52 -7.26 4.68
C MET A 47 10.58 -8.35 3.60
N ILE A 48 9.56 -8.37 2.74
CA ILE A 48 9.50 -9.23 1.56
C ILE A 48 9.81 -8.35 0.35
N PRO A 49 10.89 -8.64 -0.40
CA PRO A 49 11.21 -7.82 -1.57
C PRO A 49 10.25 -8.07 -2.72
N CYS A 50 9.88 -7.02 -3.45
CA CYS A 50 9.10 -7.12 -4.67
C CYS A 50 9.90 -6.61 -5.87
N TYR A 51 9.40 -6.93 -7.06
CA TYR A 51 10.06 -6.56 -8.30
C TYR A 51 9.86 -5.08 -8.61
N TYR A 52 10.92 -4.41 -9.08
CA TYR A 52 10.89 -3.00 -9.51
C TYR A 52 11.78 -2.82 -10.74
N PRO A 53 11.59 -1.75 -11.55
CA PRO A 53 10.60 -0.68 -11.42
C PRO A 53 9.19 -1.14 -11.80
N THR A 54 8.17 -0.48 -11.22
CA THR A 54 6.77 -0.85 -11.48
C THR A 54 6.06 0.13 -12.42
N ASN A 55 6.66 1.28 -12.70
CA ASN A 55 6.04 2.31 -13.53
C ASN A 55 5.81 1.80 -14.96
N ARG A 56 4.54 1.72 -15.35
CA ARG A 56 4.11 1.34 -16.70
C ARG A 56 4.77 0.06 -17.21
N SER A 57 5.02 -0.89 -16.31
CA SER A 57 5.67 -2.15 -16.65
C SER A 57 4.71 -3.32 -16.48
N LEU A 58 4.28 -3.88 -17.60
CA LEU A 58 3.44 -5.08 -17.60
C LEU A 58 4.18 -6.28 -17.02
N LYS A 59 5.49 -6.38 -17.30
CA LYS A 59 6.34 -7.44 -16.74
C LYS A 59 6.38 -7.38 -15.22
N ALA A 60 6.57 -6.18 -14.65
CA ALA A 60 6.58 -5.99 -13.21
C ALA A 60 5.22 -6.33 -12.60
N LEU A 61 4.13 -5.94 -13.27
CA LEU A 61 2.79 -6.27 -12.81
C LEU A 61 2.58 -7.79 -12.73
N LEU A 62 3.00 -8.53 -13.75
CA LEU A 62 2.86 -9.99 -13.77
C LEU A 62 3.70 -10.65 -12.68
N ILE A 63 4.95 -10.22 -12.50
CA ILE A 63 5.84 -10.77 -11.47
C ILE A 63 5.28 -10.49 -10.08
N ASN A 64 4.85 -9.26 -9.83
CA ASN A 64 4.32 -8.88 -8.53
C ASN A 64 2.95 -9.48 -8.25
N THR A 65 2.18 -9.79 -9.28
CA THR A 65 0.91 -10.51 -9.12
C THR A 65 1.16 -11.94 -8.63
N ARG A 66 2.16 -12.63 -9.18
CA ARG A 66 2.56 -13.96 -8.71
C ARG A 66 3.07 -13.90 -7.28
N LEU A 67 3.88 -12.91 -6.97
CA LEU A 67 4.37 -12.68 -5.62
C LEU A 67 3.21 -12.44 -4.65
N ALA A 68 2.27 -11.59 -5.01
CA ALA A 68 1.12 -11.29 -4.18
C ALA A 68 0.29 -12.55 -3.88
N TRP A 69 0.04 -13.37 -4.89
CA TRP A 69 -0.69 -14.62 -4.70
C TRP A 69 0.01 -15.53 -3.70
N LYS A 70 1.32 -15.72 -3.89
CA LYS A 70 2.13 -16.56 -3.00
C LYS A 70 2.15 -16.04 -1.56
N VAL A 71 2.42 -14.74 -1.41
CA VAL A 71 2.55 -14.10 -0.09
C VAL A 71 1.21 -14.09 0.64
N LEU A 72 0.15 -13.69 -0.04
CA LEU A 72 -1.17 -13.57 0.60
C LEU A 72 -1.74 -14.93 0.98
N ARG A 73 -1.47 -15.97 0.22
CA ARG A 73 -1.91 -17.32 0.57
C ARG A 73 -1.14 -17.89 1.76
N LYS A 74 0.14 -17.54 1.88
CA LYS A 74 0.98 -18.00 2.98
C LYS A 74 0.71 -17.22 4.27
N GLU A 75 0.72 -15.89 4.18
CA GLU A 75 0.66 -15.02 5.35
C GLU A 75 -0.76 -14.74 5.84
N ARG A 76 -1.74 -14.78 4.94
CA ARG A 76 -3.16 -14.54 5.26
C ARG A 76 -3.39 -13.30 6.12
N PRO A 77 -2.95 -12.11 5.66
CA PRO A 77 -3.17 -10.91 6.46
C PRO A 77 -4.65 -10.57 6.59
N ASP A 78 -4.99 -9.95 7.70
CA ASP A 78 -6.35 -9.46 7.95
C ASP A 78 -6.58 -8.12 7.28
N LEU A 79 -5.51 -7.32 7.16
CA LEU A 79 -5.57 -5.97 6.62
C LEU A 79 -4.37 -5.72 5.71
N ILE A 80 -4.63 -5.09 4.57
CA ILE A 80 -3.59 -4.65 3.64
C ILE A 80 -3.65 -3.13 3.55
N ILE A 81 -2.53 -2.46 3.83
CA ILE A 81 -2.43 -1.00 3.77
C ILE A 81 -1.39 -0.61 2.75
N SER A 82 -1.69 0.43 1.96
CA SER A 82 -0.73 1.01 1.03
C SER A 82 -0.90 2.52 0.93
N THR A 83 0.20 3.20 0.64
CA THR A 83 0.21 4.62 0.30
C THR A 83 0.58 4.83 -1.16
N GLY A 84 0.84 3.77 -1.91
CA GLY A 84 1.05 3.88 -3.34
C GLY A 84 2.07 2.95 -3.95
N ALA A 85 2.25 3.16 -5.21
CA ALA A 85 2.92 2.46 -6.26
C ALA A 85 2.14 1.26 -6.78
N ALA A 86 2.45 0.90 -8.03
CA ALA A 86 1.70 -0.11 -8.77
C ALA A 86 1.75 -1.50 -8.13
N VAL A 87 2.74 -1.78 -7.29
CA VAL A 87 2.83 -3.06 -6.58
C VAL A 87 1.62 -3.28 -5.66
N ALA A 88 0.98 -2.22 -5.18
CA ALA A 88 -0.21 -2.32 -4.33
C ALA A 88 -1.40 -2.92 -5.08
N VAL A 89 -1.50 -2.72 -6.38
CA VAL A 89 -2.67 -3.13 -7.18
C VAL A 89 -2.94 -4.64 -7.04
N PRO A 90 -2.00 -5.54 -7.37
CA PRO A 90 -2.27 -6.98 -7.23
C PRO A 90 -2.52 -7.39 -5.77
N PHE A 91 -1.85 -6.77 -4.81
CA PHE A 91 -2.08 -7.08 -3.39
C PHE A 91 -3.50 -6.73 -2.96
N PHE A 92 -4.04 -5.60 -3.42
CA PHE A 92 -5.39 -5.19 -3.07
C PHE A 92 -6.44 -6.11 -3.71
N TYR A 93 -6.33 -6.39 -5.00
CA TYR A 93 -7.30 -7.24 -5.70
C TYR A 93 -7.28 -8.68 -5.17
N LEU A 94 -6.10 -9.28 -5.08
CA LEU A 94 -5.99 -10.65 -4.60
C LEU A 94 -6.28 -10.76 -3.10
N GLY A 95 -5.88 -9.76 -2.33
CA GLY A 95 -6.18 -9.72 -0.90
C GLY A 95 -7.68 -9.68 -0.65
N LYS A 96 -8.39 -8.85 -1.39
CA LYS A 96 -9.84 -8.77 -1.30
C LYS A 96 -10.49 -10.10 -1.65
N LEU A 97 -10.00 -10.75 -2.71
CA LEU A 97 -10.48 -12.08 -3.10
C LEU A 97 -10.27 -13.12 -2.00
N LEU A 98 -9.18 -13.01 -1.24
CA LEU A 98 -8.86 -13.93 -0.14
C LEU A 98 -9.45 -13.50 1.21
N GLY A 99 -10.28 -12.47 1.25
CA GLY A 99 -11.00 -12.06 2.45
C GLY A 99 -10.33 -11.00 3.31
N ALA A 100 -9.21 -10.42 2.87
CA ALA A 100 -8.57 -9.34 3.61
C ALA A 100 -9.34 -8.02 3.47
N LYS A 101 -9.23 -7.17 4.48
CA LYS A 101 -9.67 -5.78 4.38
C LYS A 101 -8.57 -4.95 3.76
N THR A 102 -8.93 -3.88 3.08
CA THR A 102 -7.99 -3.03 2.36
C THR A 102 -8.14 -1.57 2.77
N MET A 103 -6.99 -0.89 2.94
CA MET A 103 -6.95 0.52 3.28
C MET A 103 -5.90 1.19 2.39
N TYR A 104 -6.30 2.23 1.69
CA TYR A 104 -5.39 3.01 0.86
C TYR A 104 -5.38 4.46 1.33
N ILE A 105 -4.17 5.03 1.39
CA ILE A 105 -3.97 6.43 1.76
C ILE A 105 -3.30 7.12 0.60
N GLU A 106 -3.99 8.09 -0.01
CA GLU A 106 -3.41 8.91 -1.07
C GLU A 106 -2.32 9.81 -0.47
N ILE A 107 -1.18 9.90 -1.13
CA ILE A 107 0.00 10.56 -0.57
C ILE A 107 -0.22 12.08 -0.38
N PHE A 108 0.56 12.65 0.52
CA PHE A 108 0.40 14.03 0.98
C PHE A 108 0.46 15.08 -0.14
N ASP A 109 1.30 14.87 -1.15
CA ASP A 109 1.47 15.83 -2.23
C ASP A 109 0.35 15.76 -3.30
N ARG A 110 -0.63 14.89 -3.13
CA ARG A 110 -1.80 14.81 -4.02
C ARG A 110 -2.95 15.62 -3.44
N ILE A 111 -2.96 16.92 -3.77
CA ILE A 111 -3.95 17.86 -3.24
C ILE A 111 -5.29 17.71 -3.96
N ASP A 112 -5.27 17.76 -5.29
CA ASP A 112 -6.49 17.79 -6.12
C ASP A 112 -6.46 16.79 -7.28
N SER A 113 -5.35 16.08 -7.47
CA SER A 113 -5.20 15.10 -8.54
C SER A 113 -4.90 13.71 -7.99
N PRO A 114 -5.59 12.68 -8.47
CA PRO A 114 -5.36 11.31 -7.99
C PRO A 114 -4.10 10.71 -8.61
N THR A 115 -3.53 9.72 -7.92
CA THR A 115 -2.55 8.83 -8.52
C THR A 115 -3.27 7.77 -9.37
N LEU A 116 -2.56 7.20 -10.35
CA LEU A 116 -3.11 6.08 -11.12
C LEU A 116 -3.38 4.88 -10.21
N THR A 117 -2.45 4.59 -9.29
CA THR A 117 -2.63 3.49 -8.34
C THR A 117 -3.87 3.68 -7.49
N GLY A 118 -4.08 4.90 -6.95
CA GLY A 118 -5.27 5.20 -6.16
C GLY A 118 -6.55 4.96 -6.93
N LYS A 119 -6.61 5.41 -8.18
CA LYS A 119 -7.78 5.17 -9.05
C LYS A 119 -8.01 3.69 -9.29
N LEU A 120 -6.95 2.92 -9.51
CA LEU A 120 -7.06 1.49 -9.79
C LEU A 120 -7.52 0.68 -8.58
N VAL A 121 -7.08 1.02 -7.38
CA VAL A 121 -7.44 0.28 -6.16
C VAL A 121 -8.74 0.75 -5.52
N TYR A 122 -9.22 1.94 -5.87
CA TYR A 122 -10.41 2.52 -5.26
C TYR A 122 -11.62 1.57 -5.22
N PRO A 123 -11.96 0.85 -6.31
CA PRO A 123 -13.13 -0.06 -6.31
C PRO A 123 -13.03 -1.22 -5.32
N VAL A 124 -11.81 -1.61 -4.94
CA VAL A 124 -11.56 -2.76 -4.05
C VAL A 124 -10.99 -2.34 -2.69
N THR A 125 -11.16 -1.07 -2.33
CA THR A 125 -10.64 -0.52 -1.07
C THR A 125 -11.79 -0.33 -0.09
N ASP A 126 -11.65 -0.91 1.11
CA ASP A 126 -12.66 -0.79 2.16
C ASP A 126 -12.62 0.57 2.84
N ARG A 127 -11.41 1.13 3.04
CA ARG A 127 -11.21 2.45 3.61
C ARG A 127 -10.23 3.22 2.74
N PHE A 128 -10.74 4.21 2.02
CA PHE A 128 -9.91 5.07 1.18
C PHE A 128 -9.74 6.42 1.88
N ILE A 129 -8.48 6.77 2.19
CA ILE A 129 -8.15 7.96 2.99
C ILE A 129 -7.45 8.96 2.12
N VAL A 130 -7.90 10.21 2.17
CA VAL A 130 -7.27 11.35 1.53
C VAL A 130 -6.80 12.35 2.58
N GLN A 131 -5.79 13.13 2.24
CA GLN A 131 -5.24 14.15 3.15
C GLN A 131 -5.72 15.55 2.80
N TRP A 132 -6.45 15.71 1.71
CA TRP A 132 -6.97 16.98 1.22
C TRP A 132 -8.43 16.84 0.81
N GLU A 133 -9.24 17.80 1.19
CA GLU A 133 -10.68 17.77 0.94
C GLU A 133 -11.02 17.77 -0.56
N GLU A 134 -10.16 18.40 -1.38
CA GLU A 134 -10.32 18.49 -2.84
C GLU A 134 -10.37 17.11 -3.50
N LEU A 135 -9.69 16.12 -2.96
CA LEU A 135 -9.68 14.76 -3.51
C LEU A 135 -11.00 14.02 -3.34
N LYS A 136 -11.89 14.49 -2.48
CA LYS A 136 -13.21 13.86 -2.33
C LYS A 136 -14.08 13.98 -3.58
N ARG A 137 -13.76 14.93 -4.48
CA ARG A 137 -14.44 15.02 -5.78
C ARG A 137 -14.11 13.82 -6.67
N VAL A 138 -12.88 13.32 -6.57
CA VAL A 138 -12.44 12.13 -7.33
C VAL A 138 -12.85 10.86 -6.63
N TYR A 139 -12.79 10.87 -5.31
CA TYR A 139 -13.07 9.71 -4.46
C TYR A 139 -14.22 10.04 -3.48
N PRO A 140 -15.49 9.94 -3.95
CA PRO A 140 -16.62 10.36 -3.11
C PRO A 140 -16.76 9.61 -1.79
N LYS A 141 -16.27 8.37 -1.72
CA LYS A 141 -16.33 7.55 -0.49
C LYS A 141 -15.11 7.71 0.40
N ALA A 142 -14.17 8.59 0.01
CA ALA A 142 -12.95 8.79 0.78
C ALA A 142 -13.22 9.54 2.09
N ILE A 143 -12.35 9.30 3.07
CA ILE A 143 -12.39 9.93 4.38
C ILE A 143 -11.17 10.83 4.51
N ASN A 144 -11.38 12.07 4.93
CA ASN A 144 -10.28 12.98 5.23
C ASN A 144 -10.07 13.02 6.74
N LEU A 145 -8.95 12.46 7.19
CA LEU A 145 -8.57 12.42 8.61
C LEU A 145 -7.44 13.42 8.93
N GLY A 146 -7.18 14.34 8.00
CA GLY A 146 -6.08 15.29 8.14
C GLY A 146 -4.77 14.77 7.56
N SER A 147 -3.70 15.52 7.76
CA SER A 147 -2.39 15.20 7.20
C SER A 147 -1.65 14.19 8.09
N ILE A 148 -0.87 13.30 7.44
CA ILE A 148 0.05 12.40 8.15
C ILE A 148 1.28 13.16 8.64
N PHE A 149 1.67 14.21 7.92
CA PHE A 149 2.81 15.03 8.28
C PHE A 149 2.44 16.20 9.18
#